data_25c53e16f22f33c9294d7ab81ca7e065
#
_entry.id   25c53e16f22f33c9294d7ab81ca7e065
#
_cell.length_a   1.000
_cell.length_b   1.000
_cell.length_c   1.000
_cell.angle_alpha   90.00
_cell.angle_beta   90.00
_cell.angle_gamma   90.00
#
_symmetry.space_group_name_H-M   'P 1'
#
loop_
_entity.id
_entity.type
_entity.pdbx_description
1 polymer ?
#
loop_
_entity_poly.entity_id
_entity_poly.type
_entity_poly.pdbx_seq_one_letter_code
_entity_poly.pdbx_strand_id
1 'polypeptide(L)'
;MKSMNTINKEQFNTAVADWAKCCSSYTSIKNLIRTNHVFNFDADTVEWVKKLNKNTDFCTQIGIYQNKMVAVLCPMDAEGRAIAVDNYPYSSLSELDGDLALMETEQYTIVKNAVLSKDLRKIDDNSDMYLPVSGKPILAQDKAVAAIEMWRNDGMNWFYRETSEFSGSRIFKKFYVPADDLIPSKPGLTNIICSFGLRFSEVYQRVLPTLIFISFYHELGNGGSIERISNTYDWSQACPPLCQ
;
A
#
# COMPACT_ATOMS: atom_id res chain seq x y z
N MET A 1 -17.32 14.00 11.62
CA MET A 1 -16.90 12.70 11.06
C MET A 1 -17.25 12.71 9.59
N LYS A 2 -16.28 12.52 8.70
CA LYS A 2 -16.53 12.33 7.27
C LYS A 2 -17.08 10.90 7.13
N SER A 3 -18.25 10.73 6.53
CA SER A 3 -18.80 9.38 6.33
C SER A 3 -17.93 8.62 5.34
N MET A 4 -17.59 7.38 5.66
CA MET A 4 -16.91 6.45 4.77
C MET A 4 -17.64 6.36 3.43
N ASN A 5 -16.93 6.55 2.33
CA ASN A 5 -17.50 6.39 0.99
C ASN A 5 -17.72 4.90 0.71
N THR A 6 -18.93 4.53 0.31
CA THR A 6 -19.28 3.14 -0.02
C THR A 6 -20.02 3.03 -1.34
N ILE A 7 -19.86 1.89 -2.01
CA ILE A 7 -20.67 1.47 -3.16
C ILE A 7 -21.36 0.16 -2.83
N ASN A 8 -22.57 -0.02 -3.32
CA ASN A 8 -23.29 -1.27 -3.16
C ASN A 8 -22.74 -2.37 -4.09
N LYS A 9 -23.21 -3.60 -3.89
CA LYS A 9 -22.73 -4.78 -4.64
C LYS A 9 -22.91 -4.64 -6.16
N GLU A 10 -24.00 -4.06 -6.63
CA GLU A 10 -24.26 -3.87 -8.06
C GLU A 10 -23.30 -2.84 -8.66
N GLN A 11 -23.14 -1.69 -7.99
CA GLN A 11 -22.19 -0.65 -8.37
C GLN A 11 -20.75 -1.19 -8.37
N PHE A 12 -20.38 -1.99 -7.37
CA PHE A 12 -19.09 -2.65 -7.30
C PHE A 12 -18.83 -3.56 -8.50
N ASN A 13 -19.78 -4.46 -8.82
CA ASN A 13 -19.63 -5.36 -9.97
C ASN A 13 -19.50 -4.60 -11.29
N THR A 14 -20.31 -3.54 -11.47
CA THR A 14 -20.21 -2.67 -12.64
C THR A 14 -18.87 -1.97 -12.73
N ALA A 15 -18.39 -1.39 -11.63
CA ALA A 15 -17.11 -0.69 -11.57
C ALA A 15 -15.94 -1.59 -11.97
N VAL A 16 -15.87 -2.80 -11.44
CA VAL A 16 -14.83 -3.78 -11.77
C VAL A 16 -14.90 -4.25 -13.23
N ALA A 17 -16.12 -4.48 -13.74
CA ALA A 17 -16.32 -4.86 -15.14
C ALA A 17 -15.90 -3.75 -16.10
N ASP A 18 -16.20 -2.50 -15.77
CA ASP A 18 -15.81 -1.34 -16.60
C ASP A 18 -14.31 -1.12 -16.63
N TRP A 19 -13.59 -1.33 -15.51
CA TRP A 19 -12.14 -1.35 -15.52
C TRP A 19 -11.59 -2.48 -16.40
N ALA A 20 -12.13 -3.68 -16.29
CA ALA A 20 -11.71 -4.81 -17.11
C ALA A 20 -11.85 -4.53 -18.62
N LYS A 21 -12.92 -3.85 -19.06
CA LYS A 21 -13.09 -3.40 -20.43
C LYS A 21 -12.10 -2.29 -20.81
N CYS A 22 -11.89 -1.33 -19.90
CA CYS A 22 -10.99 -0.20 -20.13
C CYS A 22 -9.54 -0.65 -20.37
N CYS A 23 -9.09 -1.75 -19.76
CA CYS A 23 -7.72 -2.25 -19.88
C CYS A 23 -7.27 -2.58 -21.30
N SER A 24 -8.17 -2.80 -22.25
CA SER A 24 -7.82 -3.07 -23.66
C SER A 24 -7.49 -1.81 -24.47
N SER A 25 -7.74 -0.61 -23.92
CA SER A 25 -7.62 0.66 -24.63
C SER A 25 -6.69 1.64 -23.90
N TYR A 26 -5.51 1.87 -24.47
CA TYR A 26 -4.58 2.87 -23.92
C TYR A 26 -5.20 4.26 -23.78
N THR A 27 -5.96 4.69 -24.81
CA THR A 27 -6.60 6.02 -24.79
C THR A 27 -7.60 6.14 -23.63
N SER A 28 -8.38 5.10 -23.36
CA SER A 28 -9.33 5.07 -22.24
C SER A 28 -8.58 5.16 -20.90
N ILE A 29 -7.50 4.40 -20.74
CA ILE A 29 -6.65 4.44 -19.55
C ILE A 29 -6.05 5.82 -19.36
N LYS A 30 -5.47 6.41 -20.41
CA LYS A 30 -4.83 7.73 -20.38
C LYS A 30 -5.79 8.85 -19.97
N ASN A 31 -7.06 8.75 -20.34
CA ASN A 31 -8.08 9.73 -19.96
C ASN A 31 -8.51 9.59 -18.49
N LEU A 32 -8.36 8.40 -17.92
CA LEU A 32 -8.81 8.06 -16.58
C LEU A 32 -7.74 8.25 -15.50
N ILE A 33 -6.47 7.92 -15.84
CA ILE A 33 -5.38 7.88 -14.86
C ILE A 33 -4.48 9.11 -15.00
N ARG A 34 -4.17 9.68 -13.84
CA ARG A 34 -3.07 10.62 -13.64
C ARG A 34 -2.06 9.98 -12.70
N THR A 35 -0.82 9.86 -13.13
CA THR A 35 0.22 9.12 -12.38
C THR A 35 0.67 9.80 -11.08
N ASN A 36 0.28 11.04 -10.87
CA ASN A 36 0.50 11.82 -9.64
C ASN A 36 -0.71 11.85 -8.69
N HIS A 37 -1.76 11.07 -8.98
CA HIS A 37 -2.93 10.94 -8.11
C HIS A 37 -2.78 9.73 -7.19
N VAL A 38 -3.51 9.77 -6.06
CA VAL A 38 -3.50 8.75 -5.02
C VAL A 38 -4.93 8.40 -4.58
N PHE A 39 -5.07 7.28 -3.89
CA PHE A 39 -6.27 6.96 -3.12
C PHE A 39 -6.07 7.40 -1.67
N ASN A 40 -7.13 7.85 -1.02
CA ASN A 40 -7.08 8.30 0.37
C ASN A 40 -8.21 7.61 1.16
N PHE A 41 -7.83 6.79 2.14
CA PHE A 41 -8.73 6.06 3.02
C PHE A 41 -8.68 6.68 4.42
N ASP A 42 -9.82 6.83 5.05
CA ASP A 42 -9.94 7.26 6.45
C ASP A 42 -9.72 6.08 7.42
N ALA A 43 -9.54 6.41 8.70
CA ALA A 43 -9.35 5.41 9.75
C ALA A 43 -10.56 4.48 9.91
N ASP A 44 -11.78 4.98 9.68
CA ASP A 44 -13.01 4.18 9.78
C ASP A 44 -13.03 3.06 8.72
N THR A 45 -12.51 3.34 7.52
CA THR A 45 -12.32 2.34 6.46
C THR A 45 -11.40 1.20 6.89
N VAL A 46 -10.29 1.53 7.56
CA VAL A 46 -9.33 0.55 8.07
C VAL A 46 -9.96 -0.36 9.12
N GLU A 47 -10.65 0.25 10.07
CA GLU A 47 -11.36 -0.51 11.12
C GLU A 47 -12.45 -1.41 10.54
N TRP A 48 -13.13 -0.97 9.48
CA TRP A 48 -14.13 -1.77 8.79
C TRP A 48 -13.50 -3.02 8.13
N VAL A 49 -12.38 -2.87 7.40
CA VAL A 49 -11.66 -4.01 6.81
C VAL A 49 -11.20 -4.97 7.89
N LYS A 50 -10.54 -4.46 8.93
CA LYS A 50 -10.01 -5.24 10.04
C LYS A 50 -11.09 -6.07 10.74
N LYS A 51 -12.28 -5.52 10.91
CA LYS A 51 -13.41 -6.21 11.57
C LYS A 51 -13.93 -7.38 10.74
N LEU A 52 -13.91 -7.27 9.42
CA LEU A 52 -14.53 -8.25 8.53
C LEU A 52 -13.53 -9.24 7.93
N ASN A 53 -12.29 -8.82 7.74
CA ASN A 53 -11.26 -9.68 7.13
C ASN A 53 -10.87 -10.83 8.07
N LYS A 54 -10.81 -12.04 7.54
CA LYS A 54 -10.47 -13.28 8.26
C LYS A 54 -9.22 -13.96 7.71
N ASN A 55 -8.57 -13.36 6.74
CA ASN A 55 -7.37 -13.86 6.09
C ASN A 55 -6.15 -13.02 6.47
N THR A 56 -4.95 -13.52 6.23
CA THR A 56 -3.70 -12.76 6.33
C THR A 56 -3.63 -11.63 5.31
N ASP A 57 -4.36 -11.74 4.21
CA ASP A 57 -4.46 -10.75 3.16
C ASP A 57 -5.90 -10.21 3.05
N PHE A 58 -6.03 -9.02 2.49
CA PHE A 58 -7.28 -8.52 1.94
C PHE A 58 -7.10 -8.20 0.45
N CYS A 59 -8.19 -8.03 -0.26
CA CYS A 59 -8.15 -7.72 -1.69
C CYS A 59 -8.51 -6.25 -1.93
N THR A 60 -7.69 -5.55 -2.71
CA THR A 60 -8.05 -4.23 -3.26
C THR A 60 -8.42 -4.41 -4.72
N GLN A 61 -9.71 -4.27 -5.05
CA GLN A 61 -10.22 -4.31 -6.43
C GLN A 61 -10.10 -2.94 -7.07
N ILE A 62 -9.65 -2.90 -8.32
CA ILE A 62 -9.64 -1.67 -9.11
C ILE A 62 -10.89 -1.62 -9.97
N GLY A 63 -11.52 -0.46 -10.01
CA GLY A 63 -12.76 -0.25 -10.75
C GLY A 63 -12.85 1.15 -11.35
N ILE A 64 -13.94 1.38 -12.10
CA ILE A 64 -14.35 2.70 -12.59
C ILE A 64 -15.73 3.01 -12.01
N TYR A 65 -15.83 4.08 -11.24
CA TYR A 65 -17.07 4.56 -10.66
C TYR A 65 -17.18 6.07 -10.83
N GLN A 66 -18.33 6.54 -11.33
CA GLN A 66 -18.56 7.97 -11.62
C GLN A 66 -17.45 8.60 -12.48
N ASN A 67 -17.01 7.89 -13.53
CA ASN A 67 -15.92 8.31 -14.43
C ASN A 67 -14.57 8.54 -13.76
N LYS A 68 -14.33 7.95 -12.59
CA LYS A 68 -13.04 7.97 -11.88
C LYS A 68 -12.57 6.55 -11.62
N MET A 69 -11.26 6.36 -11.66
CA MET A 69 -10.66 5.13 -11.12
C MET A 69 -10.89 5.08 -9.61
N VAL A 70 -11.29 3.92 -9.11
CA VAL A 70 -11.51 3.66 -7.70
C VAL A 70 -10.73 2.43 -7.24
N ALA A 71 -10.23 2.49 -6.02
CA ALA A 71 -9.74 1.35 -5.26
C ALA A 71 -10.80 0.95 -4.23
N VAL A 72 -11.27 -0.29 -4.32
CA VAL A 72 -12.35 -0.83 -3.48
C VAL A 72 -11.75 -1.88 -2.56
N LEU A 73 -11.91 -1.74 -1.25
CA LEU A 73 -11.39 -2.69 -0.29
C LEU A 73 -12.38 -3.84 -0.07
N CYS A 74 -11.90 -5.06 -0.25
CA CYS A 74 -12.67 -6.29 -0.17
C CYS A 74 -12.07 -7.20 0.90
N PRO A 75 -12.75 -7.45 2.03
CA PRO A 75 -12.30 -8.41 3.02
C PRO A 75 -12.34 -9.83 2.45
N MET A 76 -11.48 -10.70 2.97
CA MET A 76 -11.35 -12.09 2.56
C MET A 76 -11.68 -13.04 3.70
N ASP A 77 -12.25 -14.20 3.37
CA ASP A 77 -12.47 -15.29 4.32
C ASP A 77 -11.17 -16.08 4.57
N ALA A 78 -11.21 -17.03 5.50
CA ALA A 78 -10.04 -17.84 5.86
C ALA A 78 -9.48 -18.67 4.68
N GLU A 79 -10.31 -18.95 3.67
CA GLU A 79 -9.94 -19.70 2.46
C GLU A 79 -9.42 -18.78 1.34
N GLY A 80 -9.30 -17.46 1.58
CA GLY A 80 -8.78 -16.51 0.60
C GLY A 80 -9.81 -16.05 -0.45
N ARG A 81 -11.11 -16.28 -0.21
CA ARG A 81 -12.19 -15.82 -1.10
C ARG A 81 -12.74 -14.49 -0.60
N ALA A 82 -13.11 -13.61 -1.52
CA ALA A 82 -13.72 -12.35 -1.16
C ALA A 82 -15.04 -12.56 -0.41
N ILE A 83 -15.19 -11.93 0.76
CA ILE A 83 -16.43 -11.92 1.52
C ILE A 83 -17.42 -10.99 0.82
N ALA A 84 -18.61 -11.51 0.50
CA ALA A 84 -19.69 -10.69 -0.04
C ALA A 84 -20.25 -9.79 1.06
N VAL A 85 -20.32 -8.48 0.78
CA VAL A 85 -20.89 -7.47 1.66
C VAL A 85 -21.90 -6.63 0.88
N ASP A 86 -22.82 -5.96 1.57
CA ASP A 86 -23.81 -5.10 0.93
C ASP A 86 -23.21 -3.79 0.41
N ASN A 87 -22.24 -3.26 1.16
CA ASN A 87 -21.58 -2.00 0.83
C ASN A 87 -20.06 -2.17 0.99
N TYR A 88 -19.34 -1.77 -0.04
CA TYR A 88 -17.88 -1.83 -0.12
C TYR A 88 -17.28 -0.44 0.05
N PRO A 89 -16.32 -0.24 0.96
CA PRO A 89 -15.62 1.03 1.04
C PRO A 89 -14.70 1.23 -0.16
N TYR A 90 -14.65 2.46 -0.65
CA TYR A 90 -13.79 2.83 -1.77
C TYR A 90 -13.18 4.20 -1.61
N SER A 91 -12.07 4.40 -2.31
CA SER A 91 -11.48 5.71 -2.55
C SER A 91 -11.33 5.95 -4.05
N SER A 92 -11.63 7.17 -4.48
CA SER A 92 -11.37 7.59 -5.87
C SER A 92 -9.95 8.08 -6.02
N LEU A 93 -9.34 7.79 -7.17
CA LEU A 93 -8.05 8.36 -7.54
C LEU A 93 -8.18 9.89 -7.66
N SER A 94 -7.44 10.65 -6.88
CA SER A 94 -7.52 12.11 -6.77
C SER A 94 -6.17 12.75 -6.51
N GLU A 95 -6.08 14.06 -6.76
CA GLU A 95 -4.89 14.84 -6.38
C GLU A 95 -4.69 14.85 -4.87
N LEU A 96 -3.44 15.04 -4.46
CA LEU A 96 -3.11 15.32 -3.07
C LEU A 96 -3.53 16.74 -2.71
N ASP A 97 -4.05 16.91 -1.50
CA ASP A 97 -4.41 18.23 -0.97
C ASP A 97 -3.18 19.08 -0.56
N GLY A 98 -1.99 18.47 -0.54
CA GLY A 98 -0.73 19.10 -0.17
C GLY A 98 0.45 18.12 -0.25
N ASP A 99 1.64 18.61 0.10
CA ASP A 99 2.85 17.79 0.10
C ASP A 99 2.77 16.66 1.13
N LEU A 100 3.35 15.50 0.79
CA LEU A 100 3.50 14.38 1.70
C LEU A 100 4.88 14.45 2.36
N ALA A 101 4.91 14.84 3.63
CA ALA A 101 6.10 14.70 4.45
C ALA A 101 6.14 13.28 5.03
N LEU A 102 7.12 12.50 4.61
CA LEU A 102 7.35 11.13 5.10
C LEU A 102 8.44 11.17 6.16
N MET A 103 8.21 10.48 7.28
CA MET A 103 9.16 10.40 8.39
C MET A 103 9.24 8.97 8.89
N GLU A 104 10.41 8.32 8.68
CA GLU A 104 10.68 6.97 9.13
C GLU A 104 11.49 7.02 10.43
N THR A 105 11.07 6.23 11.43
CA THR A 105 11.80 6.05 12.67
C THR A 105 12.27 4.60 12.75
N GLU A 106 13.59 4.38 12.72
CA GLU A 106 14.17 3.07 12.90
C GLU A 106 14.48 2.82 14.38
N GLN A 107 14.17 1.62 14.84
CA GLN A 107 14.53 1.16 16.19
C GLN A 107 15.60 0.08 16.09
N TYR A 108 16.63 0.22 16.91
CA TYR A 108 17.72 -0.74 16.99
C TYR A 108 17.84 -1.32 18.40
N THR A 109 18.09 -2.62 18.49
CA THR A 109 18.61 -3.24 19.72
C THR A 109 20.12 -3.11 19.71
N ILE A 110 20.68 -2.49 20.73
CA ILE A 110 22.11 -2.37 20.92
C ILE A 110 22.56 -3.55 21.79
N VAL A 111 23.35 -4.45 21.23
CA VAL A 111 24.00 -5.52 22.00
C VAL A 111 25.39 -5.03 22.39
N LYS A 112 25.56 -4.81 23.69
CA LYS A 112 26.86 -4.41 24.25
C LYS A 112 27.63 -5.65 24.66
N ASN A 113 28.86 -5.79 24.15
CA ASN A 113 29.76 -6.88 24.50
C ASN A 113 30.93 -6.35 25.31
N ALA A 114 31.30 -7.09 26.33
CA ALA A 114 32.52 -6.82 27.09
C ALA A 114 33.20 -8.15 27.47
N VAL A 115 34.49 -8.20 27.36
CA VAL A 115 35.27 -9.37 27.76
C VAL A 115 36.16 -9.01 28.93
N LEU A 116 36.03 -9.79 30.01
CA LEU A 116 36.93 -9.71 31.18
C LEU A 116 37.93 -10.85 31.12
N SER A 117 39.20 -10.54 31.46
CA SER A 117 40.22 -11.57 31.68
C SER A 117 39.90 -12.42 32.93
N LYS A 118 40.58 -13.53 33.09
CA LYS A 118 40.50 -14.36 34.31
C LYS A 118 40.82 -13.58 35.61
N ASP A 119 41.54 -12.47 35.50
CA ASP A 119 41.88 -11.59 36.62
C ASP A 119 40.90 -10.41 36.74
N LEU A 120 39.74 -10.51 36.07
CA LEU A 120 38.66 -9.52 36.06
C LEU A 120 39.06 -8.16 35.49
N ARG A 121 40.07 -8.13 34.61
CA ARG A 121 40.48 -6.94 33.88
C ARG A 121 39.74 -6.89 32.55
N LYS A 122 39.24 -5.73 32.16
CA LYS A 122 38.59 -5.50 30.87
C LYS A 122 39.62 -5.70 29.75
N ILE A 123 39.32 -6.61 28.82
CA ILE A 123 40.19 -6.92 27.68
C ILE A 123 39.67 -6.22 26.44
N ASP A 124 38.34 -6.28 26.20
CA ASP A 124 37.70 -5.74 25.02
C ASP A 124 36.26 -5.26 25.33
N ASP A 125 35.86 -4.17 24.68
CA ASP A 125 34.53 -3.58 24.79
C ASP A 125 34.00 -3.06 23.43
N ASN A 126 34.61 -3.42 22.32
CA ASN A 126 34.47 -2.71 21.06
C ASN A 126 33.57 -3.37 20.03
N SER A 127 32.70 -4.27 20.42
CA SER A 127 31.81 -4.95 19.48
C SER A 127 30.33 -4.67 19.77
N ASP A 128 29.95 -3.41 19.95
CA ASP A 128 28.55 -3.04 19.98
C ASP A 128 27.94 -3.38 18.62
N MET A 129 26.92 -4.26 18.63
CA MET A 129 26.15 -4.60 17.44
C MET A 129 24.81 -3.88 17.49
N TYR A 130 24.48 -3.24 16.39
CA TYR A 130 23.19 -2.60 16.19
C TYR A 130 22.33 -3.53 15.34
N LEU A 131 21.28 -4.10 15.94
CA LEU A 131 20.35 -5.00 15.27
C LEU A 131 19.00 -4.30 15.11
N PRO A 132 18.44 -4.22 13.88
CA PRO A 132 17.12 -3.65 13.70
C PRO A 132 16.06 -4.49 14.44
N VAL A 133 15.18 -3.84 15.19
CA VAL A 133 14.15 -4.50 16.01
C VAL A 133 12.93 -4.94 15.20
N SER A 134 12.81 -4.48 13.98
CA SER A 134 11.62 -4.72 13.16
C SER A 134 11.63 -6.13 12.56
N GLY A 135 10.73 -6.99 13.06
CA GLY A 135 10.39 -8.27 12.42
C GLY A 135 9.28 -8.16 11.36
N LYS A 136 8.79 -6.96 11.05
CA LYS A 136 7.77 -6.74 10.03
C LYS A 136 8.42 -6.26 8.74
N PRO A 137 7.98 -6.76 7.58
CA PRO A 137 8.45 -6.28 6.29
C PRO A 137 7.87 -4.89 6.00
N ILE A 138 8.41 -3.88 6.64
CA ILE A 138 8.17 -2.48 6.28
C ILE A 138 9.04 -2.19 5.06
N LEU A 139 8.44 -1.62 4.01
CA LEU A 139 9.21 -1.12 2.89
C LEU A 139 10.00 0.09 3.37
N ALA A 140 11.33 0.05 3.23
CA ALA A 140 12.16 1.19 3.50
C ALA A 140 11.66 2.41 2.72
N GLN A 141 11.59 3.57 3.37
CA GLN A 141 10.98 4.78 2.82
C GLN A 141 11.62 5.19 1.47
N ASP A 142 12.93 5.05 1.33
CA ASP A 142 13.67 5.33 0.10
C ASP A 142 13.20 4.45 -1.07
N LYS A 143 12.94 3.18 -0.83
CA LYS A 143 12.39 2.24 -1.83
C LYS A 143 10.95 2.56 -2.20
N ALA A 144 10.13 2.96 -1.22
CA ALA A 144 8.76 3.40 -1.46
C ALA A 144 8.73 4.64 -2.36
N VAL A 145 9.53 5.64 -2.02
CA VAL A 145 9.65 6.89 -2.81
C VAL A 145 10.14 6.57 -4.23
N ALA A 146 11.18 5.75 -4.39
CA ALA A 146 11.69 5.38 -5.70
C ALA A 146 10.64 4.66 -6.56
N ALA A 147 9.85 3.76 -5.98
CA ALA A 147 8.78 3.06 -6.71
C ALA A 147 7.63 4.00 -7.11
N ILE A 148 7.25 4.95 -6.26
CA ILE A 148 6.24 5.98 -6.56
C ILE A 148 6.74 6.92 -7.66
N GLU A 149 8.01 7.35 -7.61
CA GLU A 149 8.61 8.19 -8.65
C GLU A 149 8.69 7.44 -9.98
N MET A 150 9.05 6.17 -9.97
CA MET A 150 9.06 5.34 -11.18
C MET A 150 7.65 5.24 -11.79
N TRP A 151 6.60 5.04 -10.97
CA TRP A 151 5.23 5.07 -11.45
C TRP A 151 4.87 6.43 -12.05
N ARG A 152 5.19 7.53 -11.36
CA ARG A 152 4.89 8.88 -11.85
C ARG A 152 5.51 9.13 -13.22
N ASN A 153 6.73 8.68 -13.43
CA ASN A 153 7.49 8.95 -14.65
C ASN A 153 7.14 7.95 -15.78
N ASP A 154 6.99 6.67 -15.45
CA ASP A 154 6.89 5.58 -16.44
C ASP A 154 5.57 4.81 -16.43
N GLY A 155 4.64 5.12 -15.53
CA GLY A 155 3.37 4.41 -15.41
C GLY A 155 2.55 4.42 -16.71
N MET A 156 2.52 5.55 -17.44
CA MET A 156 1.82 5.63 -18.72
C MET A 156 2.54 4.87 -19.84
N ASN A 157 3.87 4.81 -19.82
CA ASN A 157 4.65 4.01 -20.75
C ASN A 157 4.45 2.50 -20.48
N TRP A 158 4.32 2.13 -19.20
CA TRP A 158 3.98 0.77 -18.80
C TRP A 158 2.60 0.37 -19.38
N PHE A 159 1.56 1.19 -19.22
CA PHE A 159 0.23 0.93 -19.79
C PHE A 159 0.27 0.86 -21.31
N TYR A 160 1.04 1.74 -21.96
CA TYR A 160 1.17 1.72 -23.41
C TYR A 160 1.72 0.37 -23.91
N ARG A 161 2.78 -0.14 -23.30
CA ARG A 161 3.33 -1.46 -23.63
C ARG A 161 2.34 -2.60 -23.36
N GLU A 162 1.70 -2.60 -22.19
CA GLU A 162 0.76 -3.66 -21.83
C GLU A 162 -0.47 -3.70 -22.75
N THR A 163 -0.91 -2.55 -23.26
CA THR A 163 -2.01 -2.50 -24.23
C THR A 163 -1.58 -2.86 -25.63
N SER A 164 -0.42 -2.34 -26.10
CA SER A 164 0.04 -2.55 -27.48
C SER A 164 0.57 -3.97 -27.72
N GLU A 165 1.32 -4.54 -26.78
CA GLU A 165 1.96 -5.84 -26.93
C GLU A 165 1.08 -7.01 -26.44
N PHE A 166 0.21 -6.76 -25.44
CA PHE A 166 -0.54 -7.82 -24.76
C PHE A 166 -2.06 -7.56 -24.72
N SER A 167 -2.55 -6.59 -25.49
CA SER A 167 -3.98 -6.23 -25.55
C SER A 167 -4.58 -5.97 -24.15
N GLY A 168 -3.78 -5.49 -23.22
CA GLY A 168 -4.17 -5.18 -21.85
C GLY A 168 -4.46 -6.41 -20.95
N SER A 169 -4.23 -7.62 -21.44
CA SER A 169 -4.53 -8.86 -20.68
C SER A 169 -3.72 -8.98 -19.39
N ARG A 170 -2.55 -8.32 -19.31
CA ARG A 170 -1.65 -8.35 -18.19
C ARG A 170 -1.81 -7.14 -17.25
N ILE A 171 -2.71 -6.22 -17.56
CA ILE A 171 -3.02 -5.08 -16.68
C ILE A 171 -3.77 -5.58 -15.46
N PHE A 172 -3.35 -5.11 -14.30
CA PHE A 172 -3.91 -5.50 -13.00
C PHE A 172 -5.41 -5.23 -12.91
N LYS A 173 -6.13 -6.12 -12.23
CA LYS A 173 -7.55 -6.00 -11.91
C LYS A 173 -7.75 -5.79 -10.42
N LYS A 174 -6.87 -6.41 -9.63
CA LYS A 174 -6.87 -6.37 -8.17
C LYS A 174 -5.46 -6.52 -7.63
N PHE A 175 -5.33 -6.23 -6.35
CA PHE A 175 -4.11 -6.46 -5.57
C PHE A 175 -4.47 -7.25 -4.32
N TYR A 176 -3.65 -8.20 -3.96
CA TYR A 176 -3.67 -8.83 -2.65
C TYR A 176 -2.70 -8.07 -1.75
N VAL A 177 -3.18 -7.67 -0.59
CA VAL A 177 -2.45 -6.80 0.33
C VAL A 177 -2.45 -7.46 1.70
N PRO A 178 -1.28 -7.64 2.35
CA PRO A 178 -1.24 -8.16 3.70
C PRO A 178 -2.10 -7.32 4.64
N ALA A 179 -2.98 -7.96 5.39
CA ALA A 179 -3.89 -7.28 6.30
C ALA A 179 -3.14 -6.53 7.42
N ASP A 180 -1.96 -7.02 7.76
CA ASP A 180 -1.06 -6.38 8.73
C ASP A 180 -0.61 -4.98 8.28
N ASP A 181 -0.58 -4.69 6.99
CA ASP A 181 -0.22 -3.38 6.44
C ASP A 181 -1.27 -2.30 6.75
N LEU A 182 -2.51 -2.71 6.99
CA LEU A 182 -3.59 -1.81 7.43
C LEU A 182 -3.76 -1.77 8.96
N ILE A 183 -3.10 -2.66 9.72
CA ILE A 183 -3.21 -2.63 11.18
C ILE A 183 -2.39 -1.45 11.70
N PRO A 184 -3.02 -0.47 12.37
CA PRO A 184 -2.29 0.62 12.98
C PRO A 184 -1.23 0.09 13.92
N SER A 185 0.03 0.43 13.68
CA SER A 185 1.14 0.04 14.58
C SER A 185 1.03 0.72 15.96
N LYS A 186 0.24 1.77 16.03
CA LYS A 186 0.00 2.58 17.24
C LYS A 186 -1.35 3.31 17.14
N PRO A 187 -1.89 3.81 18.27
CA PRO A 187 -3.07 4.68 18.27
C PRO A 187 -2.83 5.99 17.50
N GLY A 188 -3.90 6.64 17.04
CA GLY A 188 -3.82 7.95 16.42
C GLY A 188 -3.72 7.92 14.89
N LEU A 189 -4.04 6.81 14.24
CA LEU A 189 -4.17 6.76 12.78
C LEU A 189 -5.17 7.81 12.30
N THR A 190 -4.74 8.65 11.36
CA THR A 190 -5.60 9.70 10.78
C THR A 190 -6.15 9.29 9.41
N ASN A 191 -5.27 8.82 8.55
CA ASN A 191 -5.62 8.38 7.21
C ASN A 191 -4.51 7.48 6.65
N ILE A 192 -4.86 6.72 5.61
CA ILE A 192 -3.93 5.97 4.80
C ILE A 192 -4.00 6.50 3.37
N ILE A 193 -2.86 6.91 2.85
CA ILE A 193 -2.70 7.23 1.44
C ILE A 193 -2.18 5.98 0.73
N CYS A 194 -2.83 5.62 -0.37
CA CYS A 194 -2.40 4.51 -1.21
C CYS A 194 -1.99 5.04 -2.58
N SER A 195 -0.73 4.89 -2.92
CA SER A 195 -0.17 5.26 -4.21
C SER A 195 0.15 4.02 -5.04
N PHE A 196 0.06 4.16 -6.34
CA PHE A 196 0.72 3.18 -7.21
C PHE A 196 2.24 3.36 -7.17
N GLY A 197 2.95 2.25 -7.32
CA GLY A 197 4.38 2.20 -7.53
C GLY A 197 4.72 1.27 -8.70
N LEU A 198 5.91 1.42 -9.27
CA LEU A 198 6.50 0.45 -10.19
C LEU A 198 7.76 -0.14 -9.55
N ARG A 199 7.91 -1.45 -9.65
CA ARG A 199 9.14 -2.14 -9.22
C ARG A 199 9.49 -3.29 -10.15
N PHE A 200 10.78 -3.58 -10.26
CA PHE A 200 11.23 -4.77 -10.95
C PHE A 200 10.95 -6.02 -10.09
N SER A 201 10.34 -7.01 -10.70
CA SER A 201 10.12 -8.32 -10.08
C SER A 201 11.15 -9.32 -10.59
N GLU A 202 12.00 -9.82 -9.70
CA GLU A 202 12.98 -10.85 -10.06
C GLU A 202 12.32 -12.18 -10.45
N VAL A 203 11.17 -12.50 -9.85
CA VAL A 203 10.41 -13.73 -10.16
C VAL A 203 9.87 -13.69 -11.58
N TYR A 204 9.29 -12.55 -11.98
CA TYR A 204 8.66 -12.40 -13.31
C TYR A 204 9.57 -11.75 -14.34
N GLN A 205 10.78 -11.35 -13.95
CA GLN A 205 11.80 -10.68 -14.81
C GLN A 205 11.22 -9.49 -15.59
N ARG A 206 10.39 -8.69 -14.94
CA ARG A 206 9.74 -7.51 -15.52
C ARG A 206 9.31 -6.50 -14.46
N VAL A 207 9.06 -5.27 -14.89
CA VAL A 207 8.49 -4.22 -14.04
C VAL A 207 7.00 -4.48 -13.85
N LEU A 208 6.59 -4.53 -12.59
CA LEU A 208 5.20 -4.73 -12.17
C LEU A 208 4.71 -3.55 -11.34
N PRO A 209 3.43 -3.17 -11.47
CA PRO A 209 2.81 -2.22 -10.58
C PRO A 209 2.56 -2.85 -9.21
N THR A 210 2.61 -2.02 -8.19
CA THR A 210 2.29 -2.35 -6.81
C THR A 210 1.45 -1.23 -6.20
N LEU A 211 0.79 -1.51 -5.07
CA LEU A 211 0.15 -0.49 -4.24
C LEU A 211 1.00 -0.26 -2.98
N ILE A 212 1.34 0.98 -2.74
CA ILE A 212 2.12 1.41 -1.58
C ILE A 212 1.17 2.14 -0.64
N PHE A 213 1.00 1.58 0.55
CA PHE A 213 0.16 2.14 1.60
C PHE A 213 1.02 2.95 2.56
N ILE A 214 0.64 4.19 2.82
CA ILE A 214 1.35 5.13 3.69
C ILE A 214 0.39 5.54 4.79
N SER A 215 0.63 5.08 6.01
CA SER A 215 -0.18 5.36 7.18
C SER A 215 0.32 6.62 7.88
N PHE A 216 -0.58 7.58 8.13
CA PHE A 216 -0.28 8.82 8.85
C PHE A 216 -0.90 8.81 10.23
N TYR A 217 -0.13 9.21 11.23
CA TYR A 217 -0.51 9.24 12.63
C TYR A 217 -0.38 10.64 13.18
N HIS A 218 -1.27 11.01 14.12
CA HIS A 218 -1.06 12.16 14.98
C HIS A 218 -0.31 11.72 16.23
N GLU A 219 0.85 12.32 16.46
CA GLU A 219 1.56 12.24 17.74
C GLU A 219 1.60 13.60 18.42
N LEU A 220 1.44 13.59 19.76
CA LEU A 220 1.73 14.74 20.59
C LEU A 220 3.24 14.77 20.79
N GLY A 221 3.93 15.70 20.12
CA GLY A 221 5.35 15.95 20.37
C GLY A 221 5.61 16.47 21.78
N ASN A 222 6.85 16.35 22.26
CA ASN A 222 7.32 16.85 23.56
C ASN A 222 7.29 18.40 23.59
N GLY A 223 6.14 18.99 23.66
CA GLY A 223 5.94 20.46 23.61
C GLY A 223 4.54 20.82 23.13
N GLY A 224 3.67 19.83 22.93
CA GLY A 224 2.28 20.04 22.50
C GLY A 224 2.13 20.26 20.98
N SER A 225 3.18 20.11 20.18
CA SER A 225 3.06 20.09 18.73
C SER A 225 2.58 18.72 18.26
N ILE A 226 1.68 18.71 17.27
CA ILE A 226 1.21 17.49 16.62
C ILE A 226 2.21 17.16 15.50
N GLU A 227 2.94 16.06 15.65
CA GLU A 227 3.83 15.54 14.61
C GLU A 227 3.12 14.45 13.81
N ARG A 228 3.25 14.51 12.48
CA ARG A 228 2.78 13.44 11.60
C ARG A 228 3.93 12.46 11.37
N ILE A 229 3.71 11.21 11.75
CA ILE A 229 4.65 10.11 11.47
C ILE A 229 4.02 9.22 10.41
N SER A 230 4.81 8.79 9.44
CA SER A 230 4.38 7.90 8.38
C SER A 230 5.08 6.54 8.48
N ASN A 231 4.36 5.48 8.14
CA ASN A 231 4.92 4.16 7.87
C ASN A 231 4.57 3.77 6.44
N THR A 232 5.53 3.20 5.74
CA THR A 232 5.34 2.75 4.34
C THR A 232 5.29 1.24 4.28
N TYR A 233 4.36 0.71 3.48
CA TYR A 233 4.16 -0.74 3.32
C TYR A 233 3.98 -1.07 1.84
N ASP A 234 4.70 -2.06 1.33
CA ASP A 234 4.60 -2.54 -0.05
C ASP A 234 4.79 -4.05 -0.15
N TRP A 235 3.74 -4.78 0.16
CA TRP A 235 3.68 -6.22 -0.12
C TRP A 235 2.49 -6.56 -1.01
N SER A 236 1.89 -5.57 -1.64
CA SER A 236 0.77 -5.81 -2.53
C SER A 236 1.21 -6.60 -3.76
N GLN A 237 0.39 -7.58 -4.12
CA GLN A 237 0.63 -8.46 -5.25
C GLN A 237 -0.45 -8.22 -6.32
N ALA A 238 -0.01 -7.72 -7.47
CA ALA A 238 -0.91 -7.47 -8.60
C ALA A 238 -1.46 -8.77 -9.21
N CYS A 239 -2.75 -8.79 -9.50
CA CYS A 239 -3.37 -9.85 -10.28
C CYS A 239 -3.95 -9.26 -11.59
N PRO A 240 -3.46 -9.67 -12.77
CA PRO A 240 -2.31 -10.55 -13.01
C PRO A 240 -0.97 -9.92 -12.60
N PRO A 241 0.13 -10.70 -12.37
CA PRO A 241 0.29 -12.12 -12.71
C PRO A 241 -0.09 -13.08 -11.57
N LEU A 242 -0.23 -12.57 -10.32
CA LEU A 242 -0.50 -13.38 -9.14
C LEU A 242 -2.00 -13.42 -8.86
N CYS A 243 -2.74 -14.28 -9.55
CA CYS A 243 -4.15 -14.52 -9.27
C CYS A 243 -4.31 -15.80 -8.44
N GLN A 244 -4.67 -15.65 -7.18
CA GLN A 244 -5.05 -16.73 -6.27
C GLN A 244 -6.47 -17.21 -6.58
#